data_fefa132aeaf871830e5a3bf912cb3a90
#
_entry.id   fefa132aeaf871830e5a3bf912cb3a90
#
_cell.length_a   1.000
_cell.length_b   1.000
_cell.length_c   1.000
_cell.angle_alpha   90.00
_cell.angle_beta   90.00
_cell.angle_gamma   90.00
#
_symmetry.space_group_name_H-M   'P 1'
#
loop_
_entity.id
_entity.type
_entity.pdbx_description
1 polymer ?
#
loop_
_entity_poly.entity_id
_entity_poly.type
_entity_poly.pdbx_seq_one_letter_code
_entity_poly.pdbx_strand_id
1 'polypeptide(L)'
;MSCWPKVSNVGAQLRKWDISIDCCPSHAQFHGLPSLTSKDYDFFEYSGQYGKLHATAYTYLRHTSSDKIVFIGSVSEHSGYTYYKTDLNGNRFSLYKDIDGKLLNKGDVLSIKLLIYQIDKTADLSAVWSKYAEYYDPARAFQSPRHLTGWSSWYNFYERVTEADVLASLNTFKEHGYPIDVFQIDDGYQQQIGDWLDVDTRKFPRGMKALADDIKEHKMMPGLWIAPYAVGFKSKIVKQHPDWLLKYPNSTQPLVAGPNWGGFYALDIYHPEVKAYLQTVFNHILDVWGYRLLKLDFLFAAAMVPRLGKSRGEIMWDATDLIVELIHKRALILGSGVPLASTWGKFEYNRVSSDASPWWDHTVLRLAHVRERVSTLNAITSSLNRWPMGSRVFGSDPDVFFIRSDKNKLTVDEKYTLLLINLVFGQLTLMSDNVNLYSQKEHDLYASTFPKPEASVIDLTSVGVDVYQATYACNQREYIFLTNLSPLPFTGQLPLDHNGKHIYYFEHSNVLVQDRVDWLKSQSPIFLKPHETRMFMKVNSSSSNSRDLFMGSTGNIVPGAEIDSIVSQDGIRVTLREPFMKNKKRKLYIRLDSSEVPNVYVNNELITKTKKYIWNEDITVVRVLLH
;
A
#
# COMPACT_ATOMS: atom_id res chain seq x y z
N MET A 1 -6.82 -19.15 -1.11
CA MET A 1 -6.12 -19.72 -2.28
C MET A 1 -5.03 -18.78 -2.66
N SER A 2 -3.82 -19.30 -2.89
CA SER A 2 -2.69 -18.46 -3.27
C SER A 2 -2.93 -17.82 -4.61
N CYS A 3 -2.61 -16.57 -4.71
CA CYS A 3 -2.59 -15.86 -5.98
C CYS A 3 -1.41 -16.29 -6.88
N TRP A 4 -0.54 -17.15 -6.37
CA TRP A 4 0.61 -17.71 -7.07
C TRP A 4 0.51 -19.23 -7.09
N PRO A 5 -0.10 -19.84 -8.12
CA PRO A 5 0.09 -21.27 -8.29
C PRO A 5 1.56 -21.50 -8.62
N LYS A 6 2.29 -22.23 -7.77
CA LYS A 6 3.54 -22.84 -8.20
C LYS A 6 3.23 -23.70 -9.40
N VAL A 7 3.76 -23.30 -10.52
CA VAL A 7 3.68 -24.09 -11.74
C VAL A 7 4.72 -25.20 -11.61
N SER A 8 4.34 -26.28 -10.93
CA SER A 8 5.17 -27.47 -10.87
C SER A 8 5.17 -28.19 -12.20
N ASN A 9 6.33 -28.46 -12.70
CA ASN A 9 6.77 -29.36 -13.78
C ASN A 9 5.75 -30.37 -14.34
N VAL A 10 4.77 -29.96 -15.11
CA VAL A 10 4.05 -30.89 -15.98
C VAL A 10 3.71 -30.21 -17.31
N GLY A 11 4.50 -30.50 -18.33
CA GLY A 11 4.17 -30.59 -19.75
C GLY A 11 3.75 -29.37 -20.54
N ALA A 12 3.27 -28.24 -19.99
CA ALA A 12 2.82 -27.09 -20.77
C ALA A 12 3.87 -25.97 -20.80
N GLN A 13 4.05 -25.32 -21.94
CA GLN A 13 5.07 -24.26 -22.07
C GLN A 13 4.84 -23.10 -21.11
N LEU A 14 3.61 -22.68 -20.87
CA LEU A 14 3.29 -21.61 -19.89
C LEU A 14 3.55 -22.01 -18.45
N ARG A 15 3.54 -23.29 -18.12
CA ARG A 15 3.87 -23.77 -16.76
C ARG A 15 5.34 -23.63 -16.37
N LYS A 16 6.18 -23.18 -17.27
CA LYS A 16 7.57 -22.81 -17.01
C LYS A 16 7.76 -21.35 -16.61
N TRP A 17 6.67 -20.61 -16.48
CA TRP A 17 6.67 -19.17 -16.20
C TRP A 17 5.87 -18.87 -14.96
N ASP A 18 6.43 -18.08 -14.05
CA ASP A 18 5.68 -17.39 -13.01
C ASP A 18 5.00 -16.17 -13.63
N ILE A 19 3.73 -15.97 -13.31
CA ILE A 19 2.93 -14.93 -13.91
C ILE A 19 2.56 -13.93 -12.83
N SER A 20 2.87 -12.67 -13.05
CA SER A 20 2.33 -11.58 -12.25
C SER A 20 0.82 -11.50 -12.44
N ILE A 21 0.09 -11.50 -11.36
CA ILE A 21 -1.36 -11.47 -11.36
C ILE A 21 -1.89 -10.35 -10.46
N ASP A 22 -2.98 -9.78 -10.87
CA ASP A 22 -3.78 -8.89 -10.05
C ASP A 22 -4.87 -9.71 -9.35
N CYS A 23 -4.61 -10.12 -8.13
CA CYS A 23 -5.50 -11.02 -7.40
C CYS A 23 -6.77 -10.35 -6.90
N CYS A 24 -6.66 -9.06 -6.60
CA CYS A 24 -7.71 -8.29 -5.96
C CYS A 24 -7.79 -6.91 -6.62
N PRO A 25 -8.45 -6.81 -7.79
CA PRO A 25 -8.65 -5.50 -8.43
C PRO A 25 -9.39 -4.57 -7.46
N SER A 26 -8.89 -3.36 -7.28
CA SER A 26 -9.43 -2.39 -6.33
C SER A 26 -10.88 -2.00 -6.60
N HIS A 27 -11.33 -2.16 -7.83
CA HIS A 27 -12.69 -1.84 -8.24
C HIS A 27 -13.69 -2.98 -8.04
N ALA A 28 -13.23 -4.16 -7.64
CA ALA A 28 -14.09 -5.31 -7.39
C ALA A 28 -14.73 -5.32 -6.00
N GLN A 29 -14.50 -4.30 -5.20
CA GLN A 29 -15.02 -4.18 -3.83
C GLN A 29 -16.55 -4.08 -3.74
N PHE A 30 -17.22 -3.75 -4.85
CA PHE A 30 -18.67 -3.58 -4.82
C PHE A 30 -19.47 -4.84 -5.07
N HIS A 31 -18.83 -5.86 -5.50
CA HIS A 31 -19.55 -7.07 -5.82
C HIS A 31 -19.45 -8.04 -4.66
N GLY A 32 -20.28 -7.86 -3.64
CA GLY A 32 -20.27 -8.68 -2.43
C GLY A 32 -20.26 -10.18 -2.76
N LEU A 33 -21.40 -10.77 -3.01
CA LEU A 33 -21.53 -12.14 -3.48
C LEU A 33 -21.76 -12.13 -4.99
N PRO A 34 -20.85 -12.63 -5.84
CA PRO A 34 -20.99 -12.55 -7.30
C PRO A 34 -22.30 -13.14 -7.84
N SER A 35 -22.85 -14.12 -7.13
CA SER A 35 -24.14 -14.73 -7.46
C SER A 35 -25.37 -13.86 -7.11
N LEU A 36 -25.19 -12.86 -6.26
CA LEU A 36 -26.27 -11.98 -5.75
C LEU A 36 -26.14 -10.55 -6.27
N THR A 37 -25.03 -10.19 -6.88
CA THR A 37 -24.74 -8.86 -7.37
C THR A 37 -24.46 -8.87 -8.87
N SER A 38 -24.34 -7.72 -9.48
CA SER A 38 -23.96 -7.59 -10.90
C SER A 38 -22.57 -8.17 -11.15
N LYS A 39 -22.35 -8.59 -12.39
CA LYS A 39 -21.05 -9.12 -12.84
C LYS A 39 -19.95 -8.08 -12.69
N ASP A 40 -18.87 -8.49 -12.07
CA ASP A 40 -17.69 -7.67 -11.88
C ASP A 40 -16.77 -7.79 -13.10
N TYR A 41 -16.99 -6.98 -14.15
CA TYR A 41 -16.13 -6.95 -15.34
C TYR A 41 -15.71 -8.34 -15.86
N ASP A 42 -16.52 -9.37 -15.63
CA ASP A 42 -16.25 -10.76 -15.95
C ASP A 42 -15.07 -11.41 -15.20
N PHE A 43 -14.51 -10.76 -14.17
CA PHE A 43 -13.43 -11.33 -13.35
C PHE A 43 -13.89 -12.45 -12.43
N PHE A 44 -15.14 -12.50 -12.07
CA PHE A 44 -15.68 -13.56 -11.19
C PHE A 44 -15.53 -14.97 -11.78
N GLU A 45 -15.37 -15.12 -13.10
CA GLU A 45 -15.13 -16.41 -13.74
C GLU A 45 -13.87 -17.11 -13.25
N TYR A 46 -12.90 -16.33 -12.71
CA TYR A 46 -11.62 -16.86 -12.26
C TYR A 46 -11.58 -17.13 -10.77
N SER A 47 -12.59 -16.73 -10.05
CA SER A 47 -12.69 -16.93 -8.62
C SER A 47 -12.69 -18.42 -8.30
N GLY A 48 -11.64 -18.91 -7.66
CA GLY A 48 -11.49 -20.29 -7.25
C GLY A 48 -11.19 -21.31 -8.34
N GLN A 49 -10.99 -20.90 -9.60
CA GLN A 49 -10.61 -21.83 -10.67
C GLN A 49 -9.09 -22.06 -10.66
N TYR A 50 -8.69 -23.29 -10.34
CA TYR A 50 -7.28 -23.67 -10.36
C TYR A 50 -6.67 -23.50 -11.77
N GLY A 51 -5.48 -22.89 -11.81
CA GLY A 51 -4.73 -22.69 -13.04
C GLY A 51 -5.24 -21.56 -13.93
N LYS A 52 -6.26 -20.81 -13.50
CA LYS A 52 -6.70 -19.60 -14.19
C LYS A 52 -6.31 -18.35 -13.42
N LEU A 53 -5.56 -17.47 -14.08
CA LEU A 53 -5.01 -16.25 -13.52
C LEU A 53 -5.45 -15.07 -14.38
N HIS A 54 -5.56 -13.90 -13.77
CA HIS A 54 -5.81 -12.66 -14.51
C HIS A 54 -5.00 -11.49 -13.93
N ALA A 55 -4.78 -10.48 -14.75
CA ALA A 55 -4.18 -9.23 -14.38
C ALA A 55 -4.84 -8.08 -15.15
N THR A 56 -4.83 -6.87 -14.58
CA THR A 56 -5.37 -5.65 -15.17
C THR A 56 -4.26 -4.69 -15.55
N ALA A 57 -4.42 -4.03 -16.70
CA ALA A 57 -3.50 -3.05 -17.29
C ALA A 57 -2.11 -3.59 -17.64
N TYR A 58 -1.46 -4.38 -16.81
CA TYR A 58 -0.17 -5.00 -17.11
C TYR A 58 -0.01 -6.37 -16.46
N THR A 59 0.93 -7.15 -16.98
CA THR A 59 1.41 -8.39 -16.37
C THR A 59 2.85 -8.67 -16.79
N TYR A 60 3.50 -9.58 -16.09
CA TYR A 60 4.77 -10.14 -16.53
C TYR A 60 4.83 -11.64 -16.28
N LEU A 61 5.57 -12.31 -17.14
CA LEU A 61 5.82 -13.74 -17.09
C LEU A 61 7.30 -13.93 -16.77
N ARG A 62 7.60 -14.60 -15.66
CA ARG A 62 8.98 -14.94 -15.27
C ARG A 62 9.23 -16.41 -15.50
N HIS A 63 10.30 -16.74 -16.20
CA HIS A 63 10.67 -18.13 -16.43
C HIS A 63 11.24 -18.76 -15.15
N THR A 64 10.74 -19.93 -14.75
CA THR A 64 11.04 -20.54 -13.44
C THR A 64 12.47 -21.06 -13.28
N SER A 65 13.19 -21.25 -14.39
CA SER A 65 14.56 -21.80 -14.39
C SER A 65 15.57 -20.92 -15.13
N SER A 66 15.20 -19.70 -15.48
CA SER A 66 16.09 -18.71 -16.09
C SER A 66 15.64 -17.31 -15.66
N ASP A 67 16.53 -16.32 -15.76
CA ASP A 67 16.21 -14.94 -15.42
C ASP A 67 15.40 -14.20 -16.50
N LYS A 68 14.80 -14.95 -17.44
CA LYS A 68 14.01 -14.34 -18.51
C LYS A 68 12.65 -13.89 -18.00
N ILE A 69 12.30 -12.65 -18.34
CA ILE A 69 11.02 -12.06 -18.04
C ILE A 69 10.42 -11.47 -19.32
N VAL A 70 9.14 -11.71 -19.54
CA VAL A 70 8.36 -11.03 -20.57
C VAL A 70 7.33 -10.14 -19.88
N PHE A 71 7.47 -8.84 -20.06
CA PHE A 71 6.54 -7.83 -19.61
C PHE A 71 5.55 -7.49 -20.72
N ILE A 72 4.28 -7.34 -20.36
CA ILE A 72 3.20 -6.92 -21.28
C ILE A 72 2.34 -5.90 -20.55
N GLY A 73 2.29 -4.66 -21.03
CA GLY A 73 1.50 -3.57 -20.45
C GLY A 73 0.66 -2.83 -21.48
N SER A 74 -0.57 -2.53 -21.14
CA SER A 74 -1.43 -1.66 -21.95
C SER A 74 -0.99 -0.20 -21.79
N VAL A 75 -0.91 0.53 -22.88
CA VAL A 75 -0.67 1.98 -22.89
C VAL A 75 -1.87 2.75 -23.47
N SER A 76 -3.05 2.14 -23.41
CA SER A 76 -4.31 2.69 -23.93
C SER A 76 -5.49 2.53 -22.99
N GLU A 77 -5.25 2.58 -21.66
CA GLU A 77 -6.31 2.42 -20.64
C GLU A 77 -7.36 3.55 -20.70
N HIS A 78 -7.01 4.72 -21.22
CA HIS A 78 -7.95 5.83 -21.49
C HIS A 78 -9.07 5.46 -22.49
N SER A 79 -8.90 4.42 -23.31
CA SER A 79 -9.88 3.97 -24.29
C SER A 79 -10.68 2.73 -23.86
N GLY A 80 -10.59 2.35 -22.61
CA GLY A 80 -11.25 1.18 -22.01
C GLY A 80 -10.27 0.32 -21.20
N TYR A 81 -10.77 -0.48 -20.30
CA TYR A 81 -9.95 -1.38 -19.49
C TYR A 81 -9.31 -2.47 -20.35
N THR A 82 -8.07 -2.83 -20.00
CA THR A 82 -7.38 -3.98 -20.56
C THR A 82 -7.14 -5.00 -19.47
N TYR A 83 -7.47 -6.27 -19.72
CA TYR A 83 -7.14 -7.34 -18.80
C TYR A 83 -6.58 -8.56 -19.54
N TYR A 84 -5.77 -9.30 -18.80
CA TYR A 84 -5.09 -10.48 -19.28
C TYR A 84 -5.61 -11.72 -18.55
N LYS A 85 -5.77 -12.80 -19.28
CA LYS A 85 -6.20 -14.08 -18.76
C LYS A 85 -5.18 -15.14 -19.13
N THR A 86 -4.69 -15.87 -18.14
CA THR A 86 -3.83 -17.01 -18.37
C THR A 86 -4.52 -18.27 -17.90
N ASP A 87 -4.68 -19.21 -18.79
CA ASP A 87 -5.15 -20.56 -18.50
C ASP A 87 -3.98 -21.53 -18.58
N LEU A 88 -3.43 -21.89 -17.41
CA LEU A 88 -2.29 -22.80 -17.31
C LEU A 88 -2.64 -24.22 -17.76
N ASN A 89 -3.90 -24.64 -17.58
CA ASN A 89 -4.36 -25.97 -17.97
C ASN A 89 -4.55 -26.06 -19.51
N GLY A 90 -5.11 -24.99 -20.10
CA GLY A 90 -5.30 -24.88 -21.54
C GLY A 90 -4.09 -24.32 -22.30
N ASN A 91 -2.98 -24.00 -21.60
CA ASN A 91 -1.78 -23.39 -22.18
C ASN A 91 -2.11 -22.13 -23.02
N ARG A 92 -3.00 -21.28 -22.51
CA ARG A 92 -3.53 -20.12 -23.24
C ARG A 92 -3.25 -18.83 -22.47
N PHE A 93 -2.73 -17.83 -23.17
CA PHE A 93 -2.67 -16.44 -22.75
C PHE A 93 -3.60 -15.62 -23.63
N SER A 94 -4.49 -14.85 -23.01
CA SER A 94 -5.50 -14.04 -23.71
C SER A 94 -5.47 -12.61 -23.20
N LEU A 95 -5.68 -11.68 -24.12
CA LEU A 95 -5.83 -10.26 -23.85
C LEU A 95 -7.25 -9.84 -24.20
N TYR A 96 -7.85 -9.04 -23.33
CA TYR A 96 -9.20 -8.50 -23.53
C TYR A 96 -9.17 -6.99 -23.38
N LYS A 97 -9.94 -6.30 -24.20
CA LYS A 97 -10.21 -4.87 -24.13
C LYS A 97 -11.71 -4.67 -23.89
N ASP A 98 -12.06 -4.01 -22.78
CA ASP A 98 -13.46 -3.68 -22.49
C ASP A 98 -13.91 -2.50 -23.36
N ILE A 99 -14.76 -2.80 -24.32
CA ILE A 99 -15.40 -1.85 -25.21
C ILE A 99 -16.93 -1.92 -25.12
N ASP A 100 -17.46 -2.59 -24.10
CA ASP A 100 -18.90 -2.72 -23.91
C ASP A 100 -19.57 -1.34 -23.88
N GLY A 101 -20.66 -1.21 -24.67
CA GLY A 101 -21.40 0.04 -24.85
C GLY A 101 -20.72 1.13 -25.67
N LYS A 102 -19.54 0.87 -26.23
CA LYS A 102 -18.88 1.79 -27.15
C LYS A 102 -19.65 1.83 -28.49
N LEU A 103 -19.99 3.03 -28.95
CA LEU A 103 -20.56 3.22 -30.26
C LEU A 103 -19.47 3.06 -31.32
N LEU A 104 -19.67 2.10 -32.23
CA LEU A 104 -18.79 1.87 -33.37
C LEU A 104 -19.55 2.11 -34.66
N ASN A 105 -19.00 2.91 -35.55
CA ASN A 105 -19.53 3.17 -36.88
C ASN A 105 -18.77 2.30 -37.92
N LYS A 106 -19.37 2.14 -39.10
CA LYS A 106 -18.70 1.43 -40.18
C LYS A 106 -17.38 2.15 -40.55
N GLY A 107 -16.28 1.43 -40.47
CA GLY A 107 -14.95 1.97 -40.77
C GLY A 107 -14.16 2.41 -39.53
N ASP A 108 -14.75 2.41 -38.34
CA ASP A 108 -14.02 2.67 -37.10
C ASP A 108 -12.97 1.59 -36.85
N VAL A 109 -11.82 2.01 -36.36
CA VAL A 109 -10.71 1.13 -36.00
C VAL A 109 -10.53 1.14 -34.49
N LEU A 110 -10.64 -0.03 -33.87
CA LEU A 110 -10.26 -0.22 -32.47
C LEU A 110 -8.78 -0.52 -32.36
N SER A 111 -8.06 0.32 -31.64
CA SER A 111 -6.63 0.17 -31.43
C SER A 111 -6.32 -0.21 -29.99
N ILE A 112 -5.64 -1.34 -29.79
CA ILE A 112 -5.06 -1.74 -28.50
C ILE A 112 -3.56 -1.51 -28.60
N LYS A 113 -3.05 -0.59 -27.78
CA LYS A 113 -1.62 -0.28 -27.76
C LYS A 113 -0.98 -0.99 -26.57
N LEU A 114 0.07 -1.74 -26.84
CA LEU A 114 0.79 -2.53 -25.84
C LEU A 114 2.27 -2.17 -25.86
N LEU A 115 2.86 -2.17 -24.68
CA LEU A 115 4.28 -2.21 -24.48
C LEU A 115 4.67 -3.66 -24.14
N ILE A 116 5.57 -4.26 -24.93
CA ILE A 116 6.06 -5.62 -24.70
C ILE A 116 7.57 -5.57 -24.61
N TYR A 117 8.12 -6.06 -23.51
CA TYR A 117 9.54 -6.17 -23.29
C TYR A 117 9.94 -7.59 -22.91
N GLN A 118 11.01 -8.08 -23.49
CA GLN A 118 11.74 -9.24 -22.99
C GLN A 118 13.01 -8.77 -22.29
N ILE A 119 13.23 -9.30 -21.09
CA ILE A 119 14.38 -9.01 -20.25
C ILE A 119 15.07 -10.32 -19.95
N ASP A 120 16.39 -10.35 -20.08
CA ASP A 120 17.18 -11.54 -19.80
C ASP A 120 17.80 -11.55 -18.39
N LYS A 121 17.65 -10.45 -17.63
CA LYS A 121 18.16 -10.31 -16.26
C LYS A 121 17.17 -9.56 -15.37
N THR A 122 17.00 -10.05 -14.15
CA THR A 122 16.11 -9.44 -13.14
C THR A 122 16.52 -8.00 -12.79
N ALA A 123 17.82 -7.66 -12.91
CA ALA A 123 18.34 -6.32 -12.63
C ALA A 123 17.73 -5.20 -13.50
N ASP A 124 17.19 -5.55 -14.68
CA ASP A 124 16.62 -4.58 -15.61
C ASP A 124 15.13 -4.31 -15.38
N LEU A 125 14.52 -4.98 -14.40
CA LEU A 125 13.09 -4.90 -14.15
C LEU A 125 12.64 -3.49 -13.78
N SER A 126 13.41 -2.81 -12.94
CA SER A 126 13.09 -1.43 -12.52
C SER A 126 13.09 -0.44 -13.70
N ALA A 127 13.99 -0.64 -14.68
CA ALA A 127 14.03 0.17 -15.90
C ALA A 127 12.76 -0.03 -16.75
N VAL A 128 12.26 -1.27 -16.82
CA VAL A 128 11.02 -1.57 -17.57
C VAL A 128 9.81 -0.92 -16.90
N TRP A 129 9.70 -1.02 -15.58
CA TRP A 129 8.63 -0.35 -14.83
C TRP A 129 8.65 1.17 -15.04
N SER A 130 9.84 1.77 -14.96
CA SER A 130 10.00 3.21 -15.18
C SER A 130 9.63 3.63 -16.60
N LYS A 131 10.06 2.85 -17.60
CA LYS A 131 9.69 3.11 -18.99
C LYS A 131 8.20 2.94 -19.25
N TYR A 132 7.55 1.97 -18.62
CA TYR A 132 6.10 1.81 -18.73
C TYR A 132 5.36 2.99 -18.08
N ALA A 133 5.84 3.47 -16.94
CA ALA A 133 5.30 4.64 -16.26
C ALA A 133 5.33 5.91 -17.12
N GLU A 134 6.36 6.11 -17.95
CA GLU A 134 6.48 7.26 -18.86
C GLU A 134 5.29 7.41 -19.83
N TYR A 135 4.59 6.33 -20.17
CA TYR A 135 3.41 6.40 -21.03
C TYR A 135 2.20 7.03 -20.34
N TYR A 136 2.16 7.02 -19.02
CA TYR A 136 1.10 7.61 -18.21
C TYR A 136 1.45 8.98 -17.65
N ASP A 137 2.73 9.33 -17.68
CA ASP A 137 3.24 10.65 -17.34
C ASP A 137 4.29 11.12 -18.35
N PRO A 138 3.90 11.35 -19.62
CA PRO A 138 4.85 11.69 -20.68
C PRO A 138 5.57 13.02 -20.45
N ALA A 139 4.95 13.93 -19.71
CA ALA A 139 5.55 15.20 -19.35
C ALA A 139 6.48 15.12 -18.13
N ARG A 140 6.59 13.94 -17.50
CA ARG A 140 7.28 13.72 -16.21
C ARG A 140 6.84 14.74 -15.14
N ALA A 141 5.57 15.11 -15.18
CA ALA A 141 4.97 16.07 -14.27
C ALA A 141 4.64 15.44 -12.92
N PHE A 142 4.49 14.11 -12.90
CA PHE A 142 4.30 13.37 -11.66
C PHE A 142 5.61 13.33 -10.89
N GLN A 143 5.61 13.97 -9.75
CA GLN A 143 6.73 13.84 -8.81
C GLN A 143 6.49 12.61 -7.95
N SER A 144 7.55 11.81 -7.75
CA SER A 144 7.46 10.67 -6.82
C SER A 144 6.87 11.15 -5.50
N PRO A 145 5.78 10.54 -5.02
CA PRO A 145 5.09 11.03 -3.84
C PRO A 145 6.01 10.90 -2.62
N ARG A 146 5.94 11.88 -1.73
CA ARG A 146 6.64 11.79 -0.44
C ARG A 146 6.15 10.58 0.33
N HIS A 147 7.04 9.99 1.09
CA HIS A 147 6.65 9.00 2.08
C HIS A 147 5.96 9.71 3.24
N LEU A 148 4.65 9.49 3.40
CA LEU A 148 3.85 10.07 4.46
C LEU A 148 3.44 9.02 5.49
N THR A 149 3.35 9.45 6.73
CA THR A 149 2.77 8.68 7.83
C THR A 149 1.50 9.35 8.31
N GLY A 150 0.55 8.57 8.81
CA GLY A 150 -0.69 9.17 9.28
C GLY A 150 -1.53 8.28 10.17
N TRP A 151 -2.61 8.87 10.62
CA TRP A 151 -3.67 8.22 11.37
C TRP A 151 -5.00 8.36 10.63
N SER A 152 -5.83 7.30 10.69
CA SER A 152 -7.19 7.30 10.15
C SER A 152 -8.20 6.86 11.21
N SER A 153 -9.35 7.50 11.26
CA SER A 153 -10.39 7.20 12.25
C SER A 153 -11.14 5.90 11.99
N TRP A 154 -11.09 5.34 10.74
CA TRP A 154 -12.03 4.32 10.30
C TRP A 154 -12.03 3.05 11.17
N TYR A 155 -10.95 2.30 11.21
CA TYR A 155 -10.93 0.96 11.80
C TYR A 155 -11.01 0.90 13.34
N ASN A 156 -11.00 2.06 14.01
CA ASN A 156 -11.23 2.13 15.44
C ASN A 156 -12.64 2.58 15.78
N PHE A 157 -13.17 3.57 15.04
CA PHE A 157 -14.43 4.22 15.36
C PHE A 157 -15.54 3.93 14.34
N TYR A 158 -15.20 3.61 13.09
CA TYR A 158 -16.13 3.46 11.98
C TYR A 158 -17.04 4.70 11.86
N GLU A 159 -18.26 4.55 11.35
CA GLU A 159 -19.23 5.64 11.22
C GLU A 159 -19.62 6.30 12.55
N ARG A 160 -19.18 5.76 13.70
CA ARG A 160 -19.51 6.31 15.04
C ARG A 160 -18.52 7.34 15.54
N VAL A 161 -17.51 7.66 14.75
CA VAL A 161 -16.49 8.67 15.09
C VAL A 161 -17.15 9.98 15.52
N THR A 162 -16.59 10.58 16.58
CA THR A 162 -17.02 11.89 17.10
C THR A 162 -15.84 12.85 17.16
N GLU A 163 -16.11 14.15 17.24
CA GLU A 163 -15.10 15.17 17.46
C GLU A 163 -14.28 14.90 18.73
N ALA A 164 -14.93 14.43 19.81
CA ALA A 164 -14.26 14.08 21.05
C ALA A 164 -13.25 12.92 20.86
N ASP A 165 -13.60 11.89 20.08
CA ASP A 165 -12.70 10.77 19.77
C ASP A 165 -11.48 11.23 19.00
N VAL A 166 -11.69 12.12 18.02
CA VAL A 166 -10.63 12.68 17.19
C VAL A 166 -9.68 13.54 18.04
N LEU A 167 -10.22 14.43 18.87
CA LEU A 167 -9.43 15.30 19.75
C LEU A 167 -8.64 14.50 20.80
N ALA A 168 -9.26 13.47 21.40
CA ALA A 168 -8.56 12.60 22.33
C ALA A 168 -7.37 11.90 21.67
N SER A 169 -7.57 11.36 20.45
CA SER A 169 -6.49 10.76 19.68
C SER A 169 -5.40 11.77 19.34
N LEU A 170 -5.78 12.95 18.84
CA LEU A 170 -4.85 14.02 18.46
C LEU A 170 -3.97 14.47 19.64
N ASN A 171 -4.57 14.65 20.82
CA ASN A 171 -3.84 15.03 22.04
C ASN A 171 -2.82 13.95 22.45
N THR A 172 -3.18 12.67 22.36
CA THR A 172 -2.27 11.57 22.69
C THR A 172 -1.08 11.51 21.71
N PHE A 173 -1.30 11.74 20.42
CA PHE A 173 -0.19 11.85 19.46
C PHE A 173 0.77 12.97 19.83
N LYS A 174 0.26 14.12 20.29
CA LYS A 174 1.06 15.24 20.77
C LYS A 174 1.83 14.88 22.05
N GLU A 175 1.16 14.28 23.03
CA GLU A 175 1.75 13.91 24.34
C GLU A 175 2.92 12.95 24.17
N HIS A 176 2.79 11.97 23.27
CA HIS A 176 3.86 11.01 22.95
C HIS A 176 4.86 11.54 21.91
N GLY A 177 4.61 12.70 21.31
CA GLY A 177 5.49 13.30 20.30
C GLY A 177 5.63 12.47 19.02
N TYR A 178 4.59 11.73 18.63
CA TYR A 178 4.63 10.94 17.39
C TYR A 178 4.64 11.85 16.15
N PRO A 179 5.69 11.77 15.32
CA PRO A 179 5.89 12.69 14.21
C PRO A 179 5.17 12.20 12.94
N ILE A 180 3.84 12.21 12.94
CA ILE A 180 3.05 11.85 11.76
C ILE A 180 2.73 13.09 10.91
N ASP A 181 2.56 12.86 9.61
CA ASP A 181 2.30 13.90 8.62
C ASP A 181 0.80 14.21 8.46
N VAL A 182 -0.07 13.19 8.56
CA VAL A 182 -1.49 13.26 8.20
C VAL A 182 -2.37 12.79 9.34
N PHE A 183 -3.44 13.53 9.60
CA PHE A 183 -4.50 13.12 10.51
C PHE A 183 -5.84 13.13 9.75
N GLN A 184 -6.35 11.94 9.40
CA GLN A 184 -7.47 11.77 8.49
C GLN A 184 -8.75 11.38 9.21
N ILE A 185 -9.81 12.14 8.97
CA ILE A 185 -11.18 11.82 9.39
C ILE A 185 -11.83 11.04 8.25
N ASP A 186 -12.26 9.83 8.56
CA ASP A 186 -12.93 8.94 7.61
C ASP A 186 -14.46 9.13 7.64
N ASP A 187 -15.23 8.21 7.03
CA ASP A 187 -16.69 8.22 6.99
C ASP A 187 -17.33 8.38 8.39
N GLY A 188 -18.38 9.17 8.46
CA GLY A 188 -19.18 9.34 9.66
C GLY A 188 -19.35 10.79 10.15
N TYR A 189 -18.74 11.78 9.52
CA TYR A 189 -18.92 13.19 9.89
C TYR A 189 -20.19 13.84 9.30
N GLN A 190 -20.62 13.36 8.15
CA GLN A 190 -21.80 13.85 7.42
C GLN A 190 -23.10 13.22 7.91
N GLN A 191 -24.23 13.91 7.69
CA GLN A 191 -25.55 13.41 8.01
C GLN A 191 -25.96 12.22 7.14
N GLN A 192 -25.70 12.31 5.83
CA GLN A 192 -26.00 11.27 4.85
C GLN A 192 -24.91 11.25 3.77
N ILE A 193 -24.67 10.08 3.19
CA ILE A 193 -23.82 9.93 2.01
C ILE A 193 -24.43 10.72 0.84
N GLY A 194 -23.63 11.58 0.26
CA GLY A 194 -24.07 12.52 -0.79
C GLY A 194 -24.32 13.94 -0.27
N ASP A 195 -24.74 14.11 0.98
CA ASP A 195 -24.96 15.43 1.59
C ASP A 195 -23.69 15.93 2.31
N TRP A 196 -22.59 16.07 1.57
CA TRP A 196 -21.23 16.22 2.10
C TRP A 196 -20.95 17.43 2.97
N LEU A 197 -21.72 18.52 2.79
CA LEU A 197 -21.58 19.74 3.59
C LEU A 197 -22.54 19.78 4.78
N ASP A 198 -23.41 18.78 4.91
CA ASP A 198 -24.35 18.66 6.01
C ASP A 198 -23.74 17.83 7.14
N VAL A 199 -23.01 18.51 8.02
CA VAL A 199 -22.27 17.88 9.12
C VAL A 199 -23.23 17.41 10.22
N ASP A 200 -23.01 16.22 10.79
CA ASP A 200 -23.73 15.78 12.00
C ASP A 200 -23.23 16.56 13.23
N THR A 201 -23.92 17.65 13.54
CA THR A 201 -23.58 18.56 14.64
C THR A 201 -23.69 17.93 16.04
N ARG A 202 -24.33 16.76 16.17
CA ARG A 202 -24.35 15.99 17.43
C ARG A 202 -23.00 15.32 17.66
N LYS A 203 -22.34 14.88 16.57
CA LYS A 203 -21.02 14.25 16.61
C LYS A 203 -19.88 15.26 16.50
N PHE A 204 -20.06 16.30 15.70
CA PHE A 204 -19.08 17.34 15.41
C PHE A 204 -19.66 18.73 15.68
N PRO A 205 -19.86 19.11 16.98
CA PRO A 205 -20.57 20.33 17.36
C PRO A 205 -19.88 21.63 16.93
N ARG A 206 -18.53 21.66 16.83
CA ARG A 206 -17.80 22.84 16.35
C ARG A 206 -17.63 22.87 14.83
N GLY A 207 -18.04 21.78 14.14
CA GLY A 207 -17.93 21.61 12.70
C GLY A 207 -16.54 21.26 12.21
N MET A 208 -16.46 20.91 10.93
CA MET A 208 -15.24 20.33 10.31
C MET A 208 -14.10 21.34 10.15
N LYS A 209 -14.40 22.65 10.06
CA LYS A 209 -13.37 23.69 10.02
C LYS A 209 -12.57 23.76 11.32
N ALA A 210 -13.24 23.83 12.46
CA ALA A 210 -12.57 23.91 13.77
C ALA A 210 -11.65 22.71 13.99
N LEU A 211 -12.11 21.51 13.60
CA LEU A 211 -11.31 20.29 13.71
C LEU A 211 -10.09 20.29 12.78
N ALA A 212 -10.24 20.80 11.56
CA ALA A 212 -9.10 20.95 10.65
C ALA A 212 -8.07 21.95 11.18
N ASP A 213 -8.51 23.01 11.84
CA ASP A 213 -7.63 24.01 12.44
C ASP A 213 -6.87 23.40 13.65
N ASP A 214 -7.55 22.62 14.52
CA ASP A 214 -6.90 21.88 15.63
C ASP A 214 -5.78 20.94 15.07
N ILE A 215 -6.06 20.19 14.00
CA ILE A 215 -5.07 19.31 13.36
C ILE A 215 -3.85 20.10 12.87
N LYS A 216 -4.08 21.25 12.24
CA LYS A 216 -2.98 22.13 11.76
C LYS A 216 -2.15 22.70 12.90
N GLU A 217 -2.78 23.09 14.01
CA GLU A 217 -2.05 23.57 15.21
C GLU A 217 -1.09 22.51 15.75
N HIS A 218 -1.41 21.22 15.56
CA HIS A 218 -0.54 20.10 15.88
C HIS A 218 0.50 19.80 14.79
N LYS A 219 0.63 20.68 13.79
CA LYS A 219 1.57 20.57 12.65
C LYS A 219 1.32 19.35 11.77
N MET A 220 0.11 18.83 11.74
CA MET A 220 -0.32 17.72 10.88
C MET A 220 -1.19 18.24 9.75
N MET A 221 -1.23 17.51 8.64
CA MET A 221 -2.11 17.79 7.51
C MET A 221 -3.50 17.22 7.79
N PRO A 222 -4.57 18.04 7.77
CA PRO A 222 -5.91 17.52 7.91
C PRO A 222 -6.34 16.77 6.66
N GLY A 223 -6.75 15.50 6.84
CA GLY A 223 -7.30 14.63 5.81
C GLY A 223 -8.81 14.42 6.01
N LEU A 224 -9.56 14.27 4.91
CA LEU A 224 -10.99 14.01 4.93
C LEU A 224 -11.36 12.94 3.90
N TRP A 225 -12.25 12.04 4.30
CA TRP A 225 -12.86 11.05 3.42
C TRP A 225 -14.11 11.61 2.77
N ILE A 226 -14.36 11.24 1.52
CA ILE A 226 -15.57 11.55 0.76
C ILE A 226 -15.77 10.51 -0.34
N ALA A 227 -17.02 10.12 -0.62
CA ALA A 227 -17.40 9.29 -1.76
C ALA A 227 -18.15 10.14 -2.81
N PRO A 228 -17.45 10.91 -3.64
CA PRO A 228 -18.03 12.02 -4.39
C PRO A 228 -19.11 11.60 -5.40
N TYR A 229 -19.08 10.36 -5.86
CA TYR A 229 -20.03 9.83 -6.83
C TYR A 229 -21.14 8.97 -6.22
N ALA A 230 -21.14 8.80 -4.89
CA ALA A 230 -22.14 8.01 -4.18
C ALA A 230 -23.20 8.89 -3.51
N VAL A 231 -24.47 8.48 -3.57
CA VAL A 231 -25.60 9.13 -2.92
C VAL A 231 -26.45 8.08 -2.20
N GLY A 232 -26.46 8.13 -0.86
CA GLY A 232 -27.26 7.22 -0.04
C GLY A 232 -28.74 7.37 -0.29
N PHE A 233 -29.51 6.30 -0.15
CA PHE A 233 -30.96 6.31 -0.38
C PHE A 233 -31.73 7.36 0.42
N LYS A 234 -31.16 7.80 1.55
CA LYS A 234 -31.77 8.79 2.45
C LYS A 234 -31.28 10.22 2.24
N SER A 235 -30.34 10.44 1.32
CA SER A 235 -29.81 11.76 1.01
C SER A 235 -30.91 12.71 0.51
N LYS A 236 -30.75 13.99 0.78
CA LYS A 236 -31.60 15.06 0.26
C LYS A 236 -31.56 15.11 -1.27
N ILE A 237 -30.41 14.80 -1.89
CA ILE A 237 -30.23 14.77 -3.35
C ILE A 237 -31.24 13.83 -4.01
N VAL A 238 -31.50 12.65 -3.43
CA VAL A 238 -32.45 11.68 -4.02
C VAL A 238 -33.84 12.27 -4.20
N LYS A 239 -34.26 13.16 -3.29
CA LYS A 239 -35.59 13.80 -3.32
C LYS A 239 -35.61 15.08 -4.14
N GLN A 240 -34.54 15.88 -4.06
CA GLN A 240 -34.49 17.22 -4.65
C GLN A 240 -34.01 17.18 -6.10
N HIS A 241 -33.13 16.23 -6.43
CA HIS A 241 -32.45 16.12 -7.72
C HIS A 241 -32.43 14.67 -8.23
N PRO A 242 -33.58 14.00 -8.43
CA PRO A 242 -33.63 12.62 -8.90
C PRO A 242 -33.07 12.46 -10.33
N ASP A 243 -32.97 13.54 -11.08
CA ASP A 243 -32.39 13.63 -12.42
C ASP A 243 -30.86 13.54 -12.41
N TRP A 244 -30.19 13.85 -11.29
CA TRP A 244 -28.74 13.71 -11.13
C TRP A 244 -28.28 12.26 -11.00
N LEU A 245 -29.21 11.35 -10.69
CA LEU A 245 -28.90 9.94 -10.43
C LEU A 245 -28.68 9.19 -11.74
N LEU A 246 -27.60 8.43 -11.80
CA LEU A 246 -27.35 7.48 -12.88
C LEU A 246 -28.48 6.47 -12.96
N LYS A 247 -28.95 6.17 -14.16
CA LYS A 247 -30.07 5.26 -14.40
C LYS A 247 -29.60 3.96 -15.06
N TYR A 248 -30.37 2.90 -14.87
CA TYR A 248 -30.17 1.68 -15.63
C TYR A 248 -30.33 1.95 -17.14
N PRO A 249 -29.59 1.24 -18.02
CA PRO A 249 -29.74 1.38 -19.45
C PRO A 249 -31.20 1.19 -19.88
N ASN A 250 -31.68 2.10 -20.74
CA ASN A 250 -33.05 2.11 -21.24
C ASN A 250 -34.15 2.14 -20.15
N SER A 251 -33.87 2.74 -19.02
CA SER A 251 -34.81 2.82 -17.87
C SER A 251 -34.80 4.23 -17.28
N THR A 252 -35.90 4.57 -16.60
CA THR A 252 -35.99 5.77 -15.74
C THR A 252 -35.58 5.50 -14.28
N GLN A 253 -35.36 4.22 -13.93
CA GLN A 253 -35.02 3.84 -12.55
C GLN A 253 -33.59 4.18 -12.21
N PRO A 254 -33.31 4.80 -11.05
CA PRO A 254 -31.97 5.04 -10.58
C PRO A 254 -31.19 3.73 -10.38
N LEU A 255 -29.93 3.74 -10.76
CA LEU A 255 -29.05 2.58 -10.65
C LEU A 255 -28.56 2.43 -9.21
N VAL A 256 -28.87 1.30 -8.59
CA VAL A 256 -28.30 0.93 -7.28
C VAL A 256 -26.84 0.54 -7.47
N ALA A 257 -25.95 1.33 -6.86
CA ALA A 257 -24.51 1.16 -7.04
C ALA A 257 -23.88 0.24 -5.98
N GLY A 258 -24.55 -0.01 -4.86
CA GLY A 258 -24.08 -0.95 -3.84
C GLY A 258 -24.96 -1.01 -2.59
N PRO A 259 -24.66 -1.97 -1.69
CA PRO A 259 -25.44 -2.20 -0.46
C PRO A 259 -24.98 -1.37 0.74
N ASN A 260 -23.82 -0.70 0.64
CA ASN A 260 -23.26 0.09 1.75
C ASN A 260 -24.28 1.14 2.23
N TRP A 261 -24.25 1.48 3.53
CA TRP A 261 -25.15 2.47 4.18
C TRP A 261 -26.65 2.15 4.00
N GLY A 262 -26.99 0.87 3.80
CA GLY A 262 -28.36 0.42 3.50
C GLY A 262 -28.77 0.63 2.05
N GLY A 263 -27.84 0.95 1.18
CA GLY A 263 -27.98 1.14 -0.26
C GLY A 263 -27.67 2.56 -0.71
N PHE A 264 -27.05 2.67 -1.89
CA PHE A 264 -26.72 3.96 -2.49
C PHE A 264 -26.88 3.93 -4.02
N TYR A 265 -27.12 5.10 -4.58
CA TYR A 265 -27.14 5.38 -6.02
C TYR A 265 -25.83 6.02 -6.46
N ALA A 266 -25.57 6.00 -7.77
CA ALA A 266 -24.48 6.74 -8.38
C ALA A 266 -24.96 8.07 -8.94
N LEU A 267 -24.10 9.11 -8.91
CA LEU A 267 -24.30 10.37 -9.64
C LEU A 267 -23.89 10.23 -11.11
N ASP A 268 -24.62 10.88 -12.02
CA ASP A 268 -24.21 10.98 -13.42
C ASP A 268 -23.22 12.13 -13.59
N ILE A 269 -21.94 11.81 -13.78
CA ILE A 269 -20.85 12.78 -13.95
C ILE A 269 -20.99 13.68 -15.18
N TYR A 270 -21.85 13.32 -16.14
CA TYR A 270 -22.11 14.12 -17.33
C TYR A 270 -23.24 15.13 -17.14
N HIS A 271 -23.97 15.06 -16.02
CA HIS A 271 -24.99 16.05 -15.70
C HIS A 271 -24.34 17.37 -15.27
N PRO A 272 -24.63 18.52 -15.90
CA PRO A 272 -23.96 19.79 -15.61
C PRO A 272 -24.10 20.23 -14.16
N GLU A 273 -25.27 20.05 -13.56
CA GLU A 273 -25.52 20.43 -12.15
C GLU A 273 -24.80 19.52 -11.17
N VAL A 274 -24.54 18.24 -11.49
CA VAL A 274 -23.70 17.34 -10.69
C VAL A 274 -22.26 17.88 -10.65
N LYS A 275 -21.73 18.33 -11.79
CA LYS A 275 -20.39 18.95 -11.84
C LYS A 275 -20.36 20.22 -10.98
N ALA A 276 -21.36 21.09 -11.08
CA ALA A 276 -21.45 22.34 -10.29
C ALA A 276 -21.58 22.03 -8.79
N TYR A 277 -22.37 21.01 -8.42
CA TYR A 277 -22.51 20.54 -7.06
C TYR A 277 -21.16 20.07 -6.49
N LEU A 278 -20.47 19.18 -7.18
CA LEU A 278 -19.17 18.68 -6.75
C LEU A 278 -18.13 19.81 -6.64
N GLN A 279 -18.14 20.76 -7.56
CA GLN A 279 -17.28 21.96 -7.49
C GLN A 279 -17.55 22.74 -6.18
N THR A 280 -18.82 22.94 -5.83
CA THR A 280 -19.21 23.63 -4.58
C THR A 280 -18.72 22.85 -3.36
N VAL A 281 -18.91 21.52 -3.35
CA VAL A 281 -18.46 20.65 -2.26
C VAL A 281 -16.94 20.74 -2.09
N PHE A 282 -16.16 20.55 -3.15
CA PHE A 282 -14.71 20.59 -3.07
C PHE A 282 -14.19 21.97 -2.68
N ASN A 283 -14.77 23.05 -3.25
CA ASN A 283 -14.38 24.40 -2.85
C ASN A 283 -14.61 24.62 -1.35
N HIS A 284 -15.74 24.20 -0.81
CA HIS A 284 -16.03 24.36 0.61
C HIS A 284 -15.07 23.55 1.49
N ILE A 285 -14.82 22.28 1.15
CA ILE A 285 -13.89 21.41 1.92
C ILE A 285 -12.47 21.98 1.90
N LEU A 286 -12.00 22.44 0.75
CA LEU A 286 -10.62 22.90 0.56
C LEU A 286 -10.39 24.33 1.04
N ASP A 287 -11.30 25.26 0.70
CA ASP A 287 -11.07 26.68 0.89
C ASP A 287 -11.73 27.21 2.17
N VAL A 288 -12.84 26.60 2.62
CA VAL A 288 -13.53 27.01 3.85
C VAL A 288 -13.11 26.14 5.04
N TRP A 289 -13.18 24.81 4.92
CA TRP A 289 -12.75 23.91 6.02
C TRP A 289 -11.24 23.75 6.09
N GLY A 290 -10.56 23.79 4.94
CA GLY A 290 -9.10 23.81 4.88
C GLY A 290 -8.42 22.46 4.93
N TYR A 291 -9.09 21.37 4.54
CA TYR A 291 -8.48 20.05 4.37
C TYR A 291 -7.48 20.03 3.22
N ARG A 292 -6.45 19.20 3.31
CA ARG A 292 -5.34 19.16 2.33
C ARG A 292 -4.96 17.76 1.84
N LEU A 293 -5.58 16.71 2.38
CA LEU A 293 -5.61 15.36 1.82
C LEU A 293 -7.06 14.92 1.71
N LEU A 294 -7.47 14.45 0.52
CA LEU A 294 -8.81 13.92 0.28
C LEU A 294 -8.72 12.44 -0.06
N LYS A 295 -9.26 11.58 0.80
CA LYS A 295 -9.50 10.17 0.48
C LYS A 295 -10.81 10.09 -0.27
N LEU A 296 -10.72 9.84 -1.57
CA LEU A 296 -11.86 9.75 -2.48
C LEU A 296 -12.21 8.29 -2.71
N ASP A 297 -13.35 7.88 -2.18
CA ASP A 297 -13.73 6.48 -2.17
C ASP A 297 -14.94 6.20 -3.06
N PHE A 298 -15.21 4.91 -3.34
CA PHE A 298 -16.32 4.47 -4.18
C PHE A 298 -16.35 5.13 -5.56
N LEU A 299 -15.19 5.51 -6.10
CA LEU A 299 -15.09 6.21 -7.39
C LEU A 299 -15.65 5.39 -8.56
N PHE A 300 -15.64 4.06 -8.44
CA PHE A 300 -16.23 3.16 -9.42
C PHE A 300 -17.71 3.46 -9.75
N ALA A 301 -18.42 4.06 -8.80
CA ALA A 301 -19.85 4.38 -8.97
C ALA A 301 -20.10 5.21 -10.22
N ALA A 302 -19.17 6.07 -10.63
CA ALA A 302 -19.26 6.86 -11.84
C ALA A 302 -19.36 6.03 -13.13
N ALA A 303 -18.79 4.81 -13.14
CA ALA A 303 -18.61 4.00 -14.35
C ALA A 303 -19.30 2.63 -14.27
N MET A 304 -20.39 2.53 -13.52
CA MET A 304 -21.13 1.27 -13.33
C MET A 304 -21.71 0.71 -14.63
N VAL A 305 -22.13 1.57 -15.54
CA VAL A 305 -22.73 1.20 -16.84
C VAL A 305 -22.17 2.04 -17.96
N PRO A 306 -21.99 1.47 -19.16
CA PRO A 306 -21.62 2.21 -20.35
C PRO A 306 -22.74 3.17 -20.74
N ARG A 307 -22.41 4.33 -21.29
CA ARG A 307 -23.36 5.33 -21.77
C ARG A 307 -22.73 6.36 -22.70
N LEU A 308 -23.54 7.09 -23.42
CA LEU A 308 -23.12 8.12 -24.38
C LEU A 308 -22.10 7.60 -25.42
N GLY A 309 -22.25 6.33 -25.83
CA GLY A 309 -21.32 5.69 -26.76
C GLY A 309 -19.93 5.40 -26.23
N LYS A 310 -19.73 5.52 -24.90
CA LYS A 310 -18.47 5.26 -24.21
C LYS A 310 -18.52 3.98 -23.39
N SER A 311 -17.41 3.26 -23.37
CA SER A 311 -17.22 2.13 -22.47
C SER A 311 -17.06 2.59 -21.01
N ARG A 312 -17.20 1.66 -20.06
CA ARG A 312 -17.00 1.94 -18.62
C ARG A 312 -15.60 2.48 -18.32
N GLY A 313 -14.57 1.95 -18.99
CA GLY A 313 -13.20 2.43 -18.82
C GLY A 313 -13.00 3.86 -19.31
N GLU A 314 -13.62 4.25 -20.43
CA GLU A 314 -13.61 5.63 -20.90
C GLU A 314 -14.32 6.58 -19.93
N ILE A 315 -15.47 6.14 -19.39
CA ILE A 315 -16.23 6.92 -18.39
C ILE A 315 -15.43 7.07 -17.10
N MET A 316 -14.73 6.01 -16.65
CA MET A 316 -13.89 6.09 -15.46
C MET A 316 -12.71 7.03 -15.66
N TRP A 317 -12.14 7.05 -16.85
CA TRP A 317 -11.10 8.02 -17.21
C TRP A 317 -11.59 9.46 -17.11
N ASP A 318 -12.77 9.75 -17.71
CA ASP A 318 -13.43 11.06 -17.61
C ASP A 318 -13.74 11.43 -16.14
N ALA A 319 -14.18 10.46 -15.34
CA ALA A 319 -14.48 10.69 -13.92
C ALA A 319 -13.22 11.08 -13.12
N THR A 320 -12.08 10.43 -13.38
CA THR A 320 -10.82 10.80 -12.71
C THR A 320 -10.27 12.13 -13.20
N ASP A 321 -10.43 12.48 -14.48
CA ASP A 321 -10.08 13.79 -15.02
C ASP A 321 -10.93 14.90 -14.39
N LEU A 322 -12.24 14.67 -14.21
CA LEU A 322 -13.13 15.59 -13.51
C LEU A 322 -12.66 15.87 -12.07
N ILE A 323 -12.26 14.85 -11.32
CA ILE A 323 -11.71 15.02 -9.96
C ILE A 323 -10.46 15.93 -9.99
N VAL A 324 -9.52 15.66 -10.90
CA VAL A 324 -8.29 16.47 -11.02
C VAL A 324 -8.63 17.92 -11.37
N GLU A 325 -9.57 18.15 -12.28
CA GLU A 325 -10.06 19.48 -12.63
C GLU A 325 -10.66 20.20 -11.42
N LEU A 326 -11.55 19.54 -10.67
CA LEU A 326 -12.27 20.13 -9.55
C LEU A 326 -11.36 20.43 -8.35
N ILE A 327 -10.38 19.60 -8.05
CA ILE A 327 -9.45 19.78 -6.92
C ILE A 327 -8.31 20.73 -7.29
N HIS A 328 -7.85 20.71 -8.53
CA HIS A 328 -6.85 21.63 -9.08
C HIS A 328 -5.60 21.80 -8.22
N LYS A 329 -4.97 20.68 -7.81
CA LYS A 329 -3.74 20.64 -6.98
C LYS A 329 -3.83 21.34 -5.61
N ARG A 330 -5.04 21.67 -5.12
CA ARG A 330 -5.24 22.29 -3.80
C ARG A 330 -5.11 21.33 -2.64
N ALA A 331 -5.18 20.03 -2.90
CA ALA A 331 -5.00 18.96 -1.93
C ALA A 331 -4.34 17.75 -2.59
N LEU A 332 -3.74 16.89 -1.76
CA LEU A 332 -3.32 15.54 -2.17
C LEU A 332 -4.55 14.66 -2.34
N ILE A 333 -4.55 13.84 -3.37
CA ILE A 333 -5.64 12.92 -3.67
C ILE A 333 -5.19 11.50 -3.33
N LEU A 334 -5.96 10.82 -2.47
CA LEU A 334 -5.88 9.40 -2.22
C LEU A 334 -7.09 8.72 -2.86
N GLY A 335 -6.88 8.03 -3.97
CA GLY A 335 -7.93 7.29 -4.65
C GLY A 335 -8.21 5.95 -3.98
N SER A 336 -9.49 5.63 -3.77
CA SER A 336 -9.96 4.36 -3.22
C SER A 336 -11.18 3.88 -4.00
N GLY A 337 -11.40 2.56 -4.08
CA GLY A 337 -12.50 2.02 -4.88
C GLY A 337 -12.45 2.46 -6.36
N VAL A 338 -11.27 2.49 -6.97
CA VAL A 338 -11.05 2.95 -8.34
C VAL A 338 -10.12 2.00 -9.10
N PRO A 339 -10.38 1.71 -10.39
CA PRO A 339 -9.45 1.00 -11.25
C PRO A 339 -8.12 1.77 -11.35
N LEU A 340 -7.03 1.18 -10.82
CA LEU A 340 -5.77 1.89 -10.59
C LEU A 340 -5.22 2.60 -11.82
N ALA A 341 -5.26 1.95 -13.00
CA ALA A 341 -4.72 2.54 -14.22
C ALA A 341 -5.42 3.82 -14.67
N SER A 342 -6.68 4.04 -14.26
CA SER A 342 -7.41 5.28 -14.53
C SER A 342 -6.89 6.50 -13.77
N THR A 343 -6.08 6.27 -12.73
CA THR A 343 -5.55 7.32 -11.85
C THR A 343 -4.05 7.57 -12.03
N TRP A 344 -3.36 6.72 -12.82
CA TRP A 344 -1.92 6.82 -12.99
C TRP A 344 -1.48 8.16 -13.58
N GLY A 345 -0.50 8.78 -12.94
CA GLY A 345 -0.03 10.12 -13.29
C GLY A 345 -1.00 11.26 -12.94
N LYS A 346 -2.13 10.95 -12.27
CA LYS A 346 -3.18 11.92 -11.93
C LYS A 346 -3.35 12.13 -10.42
N PHE A 347 -3.37 11.02 -9.65
CA PHE A 347 -3.56 11.04 -8.19
C PHE A 347 -2.24 10.80 -7.49
N GLU A 348 -1.99 11.53 -6.40
CA GLU A 348 -0.74 11.39 -5.65
C GLU A 348 -0.63 10.06 -4.96
N TYR A 349 -1.73 9.52 -4.41
CA TYR A 349 -1.77 8.23 -3.73
C TYR A 349 -2.97 7.41 -4.20
N ASN A 350 -2.80 6.08 -4.15
CA ASN A 350 -3.90 5.16 -4.41
C ASN A 350 -3.86 3.99 -3.44
N ARG A 351 -5.05 3.63 -2.97
CA ARG A 351 -5.28 2.39 -2.27
C ARG A 351 -4.99 1.22 -3.23
N VAL A 352 -4.04 0.39 -2.88
CA VAL A 352 -3.63 -0.78 -3.69
C VAL A 352 -4.22 -2.08 -3.17
N SER A 353 -4.97 -2.05 -2.07
CA SER A 353 -5.52 -3.22 -1.40
C SER A 353 -7.03 -3.14 -1.23
N SER A 354 -7.67 -4.29 -0.94
CA SER A 354 -8.94 -4.31 -0.23
C SER A 354 -8.76 -3.76 1.19
N ASP A 355 -9.86 -3.47 1.88
CA ASP A 355 -9.80 -3.08 3.28
C ASP A 355 -9.07 -4.13 4.11
N ALA A 356 -8.10 -3.68 4.92
CA ALA A 356 -7.52 -4.47 5.99
C ALA A 356 -8.57 -4.75 7.08
N SER A 357 -8.27 -5.64 8.00
CA SER A 357 -9.20 -5.97 9.07
C SER A 357 -8.46 -6.39 10.33
N PRO A 358 -9.05 -6.21 11.51
CA PRO A 358 -8.52 -6.74 12.74
C PRO A 358 -8.73 -8.27 12.86
N TRP A 359 -8.65 -8.99 11.74
CA TRP A 359 -8.60 -10.45 11.59
C TRP A 359 -7.84 -10.83 10.32
N TRP A 360 -7.24 -12.01 10.32
CA TRP A 360 -6.40 -12.46 9.20
C TRP A 360 -7.21 -12.70 7.92
N ASP A 361 -8.26 -13.56 8.02
CA ASP A 361 -9.15 -13.84 6.88
C ASP A 361 -10.59 -14.06 7.34
N HIS A 362 -11.55 -13.82 6.45
CA HIS A 362 -12.97 -13.99 6.73
C HIS A 362 -13.44 -15.36 6.25
N THR A 363 -13.50 -16.33 7.17
CA THR A 363 -13.74 -17.76 6.86
C THR A 363 -15.02 -17.98 6.05
N VAL A 364 -16.15 -17.37 6.42
CA VAL A 364 -17.42 -17.56 5.73
C VAL A 364 -17.37 -17.02 4.30
N LEU A 365 -16.86 -15.81 4.10
CA LEU A 365 -16.73 -15.20 2.77
C LEU A 365 -15.71 -15.96 1.91
N ARG A 366 -14.67 -16.52 2.52
CA ARG A 366 -13.71 -17.39 1.82
C ARG A 366 -14.38 -18.66 1.32
N LEU A 367 -15.19 -19.32 2.15
CA LEU A 367 -15.94 -20.51 1.75
C LEU A 367 -17.00 -20.21 0.69
N ALA A 368 -17.59 -19.01 0.71
CA ALA A 368 -18.49 -18.51 -0.31
C ALA A 368 -17.76 -18.01 -1.58
N HIS A 369 -16.45 -18.20 -1.68
CA HIS A 369 -15.61 -17.77 -2.80
C HIS A 369 -15.70 -16.26 -3.13
N VAL A 370 -15.99 -15.42 -2.13
CA VAL A 370 -15.92 -13.96 -2.28
C VAL A 370 -14.45 -13.55 -2.32
N ARG A 371 -14.00 -13.16 -3.50
CA ARG A 371 -12.58 -12.83 -3.76
C ARG A 371 -12.15 -11.55 -3.05
N GLU A 372 -12.95 -10.52 -3.14
CA GLU A 372 -12.69 -9.17 -2.59
C GLU A 372 -13.14 -9.01 -1.13
N ARG A 373 -13.18 -10.10 -0.39
CA ARG A 373 -13.56 -10.04 1.03
C ARG A 373 -12.58 -9.19 1.83
N VAL A 374 -13.14 -8.39 2.70
CA VAL A 374 -12.39 -7.56 3.65
C VAL A 374 -11.58 -8.47 4.59
N SER A 375 -10.25 -8.43 4.46
CA SER A 375 -9.33 -9.23 5.29
C SER A 375 -7.89 -8.74 5.19
N THR A 376 -7.11 -8.92 6.26
CA THR A 376 -5.68 -8.60 6.28
C THR A 376 -4.91 -9.40 5.22
N LEU A 377 -5.24 -10.67 5.03
CA LEU A 377 -4.61 -11.51 4.00
C LEU A 377 -4.80 -10.94 2.59
N ASN A 378 -6.01 -10.50 2.24
CA ASN A 378 -6.26 -9.89 0.94
C ASN A 378 -5.54 -8.55 0.78
N ALA A 379 -5.54 -7.71 1.82
CA ALA A 379 -4.83 -6.43 1.82
C ALA A 379 -3.33 -6.64 1.56
N ILE A 380 -2.70 -7.56 2.28
CA ILE A 380 -1.29 -7.90 2.09
C ILE A 380 -1.02 -8.45 0.70
N THR A 381 -1.81 -9.42 0.24
CA THR A 381 -1.61 -10.06 -1.07
C THR A 381 -1.71 -9.04 -2.21
N SER A 382 -2.68 -8.14 -2.15
CA SER A 382 -2.82 -7.08 -3.15
C SER A 382 -1.63 -6.11 -3.12
N SER A 383 -1.20 -5.69 -1.94
CA SER A 383 -0.05 -4.78 -1.78
C SER A 383 1.23 -5.38 -2.35
N LEU A 384 1.49 -6.67 -2.08
CA LEU A 384 2.63 -7.39 -2.64
C LEU A 384 2.58 -7.46 -4.18
N ASN A 385 1.42 -7.67 -4.78
CA ASN A 385 1.33 -7.86 -6.24
C ASN A 385 1.30 -6.54 -7.03
N ARG A 386 0.96 -5.40 -6.41
CA ARG A 386 0.80 -4.11 -7.09
C ARG A 386 1.97 -3.15 -6.93
N TRP A 387 3.04 -3.57 -6.26
CA TRP A 387 4.22 -2.74 -5.99
C TRP A 387 4.88 -2.10 -7.22
N PRO A 388 4.91 -2.74 -8.45
CA PRO A 388 5.75 -2.24 -9.54
C PRO A 388 5.47 -0.81 -9.98
N MET A 389 4.22 -0.37 -9.90
CA MET A 389 3.81 0.97 -10.31
C MET A 389 3.82 1.99 -9.16
N GLY A 390 3.91 1.52 -7.92
CA GLY A 390 4.09 2.40 -6.75
C GLY A 390 5.36 3.23 -6.84
N SER A 391 5.33 4.47 -6.39
CA SER A 391 6.39 5.49 -6.48
C SER A 391 6.68 6.01 -7.89
N ARG A 392 6.09 5.44 -8.95
CA ARG A 392 6.34 5.82 -10.34
C ARG A 392 5.21 6.63 -10.95
N VAL A 393 3.98 6.26 -10.69
CA VAL A 393 2.78 6.95 -11.22
C VAL A 393 1.75 7.27 -10.14
N PHE A 394 1.96 6.80 -8.92
CA PHE A 394 1.24 7.13 -7.68
C PHE A 394 2.04 6.62 -6.48
N GLY A 395 1.69 7.06 -5.27
CA GLY A 395 2.14 6.46 -4.01
C GLY A 395 1.18 5.37 -3.57
N SER A 396 1.72 4.18 -3.28
CA SER A 396 0.91 3.07 -2.78
C SER A 396 0.41 3.33 -1.36
N ASP A 397 -0.88 3.11 -1.15
CA ASP A 397 -1.52 3.00 0.15
C ASP A 397 -1.96 1.53 0.38
N PRO A 398 -1.23 0.76 1.19
CA PRO A 398 -1.62 -0.61 1.55
C PRO A 398 -2.80 -0.69 2.51
N ASP A 399 -3.47 0.41 2.81
CA ASP A 399 -4.45 0.65 3.85
C ASP A 399 -3.79 0.97 5.21
N VAL A 400 -4.24 0.34 6.28
CA VAL A 400 -3.77 0.61 7.63
C VAL A 400 -3.10 -0.61 8.24
N PHE A 401 -2.30 -0.37 9.27
CA PHE A 401 -1.85 -1.42 10.18
C PHE A 401 -2.45 -1.24 11.58
N PHE A 402 -2.46 -2.33 12.34
CA PHE A 402 -2.97 -2.38 13.71
C PHE A 402 -1.90 -2.91 14.64
N ILE A 403 -1.54 -2.14 15.66
CA ILE A 403 -0.65 -2.58 16.74
C ILE A 403 -1.47 -2.99 17.97
N ARG A 404 -2.61 -2.34 18.19
CA ARG A 404 -3.48 -2.53 19.34
C ARG A 404 -3.79 -3.99 19.64
N SER A 405 -3.96 -4.29 20.92
CA SER A 405 -4.48 -5.59 21.39
C SER A 405 -5.99 -5.55 21.59
N ASP A 406 -6.58 -4.36 21.84
CA ASP A 406 -8.02 -4.19 21.97
C ASP A 406 -8.74 -4.39 20.62
N LYS A 407 -9.88 -5.12 20.65
CA LYS A 407 -10.73 -5.39 19.47
C LYS A 407 -9.96 -5.86 18.24
N ASN A 408 -8.91 -6.66 18.45
CA ASN A 408 -8.04 -7.17 17.41
C ASN A 408 -7.84 -8.68 17.58
N LYS A 409 -8.13 -9.45 16.53
CA LYS A 409 -8.00 -10.91 16.50
C LYS A 409 -6.70 -11.37 15.82
N LEU A 410 -5.92 -10.43 15.30
CA LEU A 410 -4.62 -10.73 14.72
C LEU A 410 -3.66 -11.21 15.80
N THR A 411 -2.92 -12.27 15.51
CA THR A 411 -1.78 -12.70 16.33
C THR A 411 -0.67 -11.66 16.30
N VAL A 412 0.32 -11.81 17.15
CA VAL A 412 1.48 -10.93 17.18
C VAL A 412 2.24 -10.97 15.84
N ASP A 413 2.43 -12.18 15.29
CA ASP A 413 3.12 -12.37 14.02
C ASP A 413 2.34 -11.73 12.85
N GLU A 414 1.01 -11.87 12.83
CA GLU A 414 0.14 -11.26 11.83
C GLU A 414 0.12 -9.72 11.90
N LYS A 415 0.08 -9.14 13.11
CA LYS A 415 0.20 -7.67 13.31
C LYS A 415 1.53 -7.16 12.79
N TYR A 416 2.60 -7.87 13.11
CA TYR A 416 3.95 -7.51 12.67
C TYR A 416 4.11 -7.63 11.16
N THR A 417 3.57 -8.69 10.55
CA THR A 417 3.54 -8.87 9.10
C THR A 417 2.81 -7.71 8.41
N LEU A 418 1.62 -7.36 8.87
CA LEU A 418 0.85 -6.24 8.31
C LEU A 418 1.60 -4.91 8.45
N LEU A 419 2.22 -4.66 9.60
CA LEU A 419 3.02 -3.46 9.84
C LEU A 419 4.22 -3.37 8.88
N LEU A 420 4.99 -4.45 8.73
CA LEU A 420 6.15 -4.46 7.83
C LEU A 420 5.75 -4.28 6.35
N ILE A 421 4.65 -4.89 5.92
CA ILE A 421 4.11 -4.68 4.56
C ILE A 421 3.79 -3.20 4.34
N ASN A 422 3.11 -2.56 5.29
CA ASN A 422 2.80 -1.13 5.20
C ASN A 422 4.06 -0.27 5.13
N LEU A 423 5.08 -0.56 5.93
CA LEU A 423 6.32 0.22 5.96
C LEU A 423 7.18 0.05 4.70
N VAL A 424 7.21 -1.16 4.12
CA VAL A 424 8.09 -1.46 2.98
C VAL A 424 7.42 -1.16 1.64
N PHE A 425 6.14 -1.47 1.50
CA PHE A 425 5.42 -1.33 0.23
C PHE A 425 4.57 -0.05 0.14
N GLY A 426 4.33 0.65 1.25
CA GLY A 426 3.53 1.87 1.29
C GLY A 426 4.36 3.15 1.21
N GLN A 427 3.99 4.08 0.34
CA GLN A 427 4.44 5.47 0.38
C GLN A 427 3.55 6.30 1.32
N LEU A 428 2.26 5.99 1.41
CA LEU A 428 1.37 6.46 2.47
C LEU A 428 1.18 5.31 3.47
N THR A 429 1.57 5.51 4.72
CA THR A 429 1.49 4.50 5.78
C THR A 429 0.57 5.02 6.87
N LEU A 430 -0.63 4.46 6.92
CA LEU A 430 -1.66 4.86 7.88
C LEU A 430 -1.76 3.85 9.03
N MET A 431 -2.06 4.36 10.21
CA MET A 431 -2.41 3.59 11.40
C MET A 431 -3.82 3.95 11.84
N SER A 432 -4.59 2.99 12.35
CA SER A 432 -5.97 3.24 12.75
C SER A 432 -6.28 2.64 14.13
N ASP A 433 -5.46 2.97 15.12
CA ASP A 433 -5.63 2.54 16.49
C ASP A 433 -5.99 3.70 17.42
N ASN A 434 -6.64 3.39 18.53
CA ASN A 434 -6.74 4.32 19.65
C ASN A 434 -5.50 4.20 20.52
N VAL A 435 -4.53 5.08 20.30
CA VAL A 435 -3.23 5.07 21.00
C VAL A 435 -3.35 5.31 22.52
N ASN A 436 -4.48 5.84 23.00
CA ASN A 436 -4.74 5.96 24.44
C ASN A 436 -4.82 4.59 25.15
N LEU A 437 -5.06 3.53 24.41
CA LEU A 437 -5.19 2.17 24.95
C LEU A 437 -3.91 1.33 24.80
N TYR A 438 -2.83 1.92 24.28
CA TYR A 438 -1.58 1.22 24.08
C TYR A 438 -0.90 0.88 25.40
N SER A 439 -0.41 -0.36 25.49
CA SER A 439 0.59 -0.74 26.48
C SER A 439 1.96 -0.13 26.14
N GLN A 440 2.89 -0.11 27.10
CA GLN A 440 4.25 0.38 26.86
C GLN A 440 4.94 -0.33 25.69
N LYS A 441 4.70 -1.64 25.51
CA LYS A 441 5.25 -2.41 24.37
C LYS A 441 4.72 -1.94 23.03
N GLU A 442 3.42 -1.61 22.95
CA GLU A 442 2.79 -1.10 21.74
C GLU A 442 3.29 0.32 21.42
N HIS A 443 3.42 1.18 22.43
CA HIS A 443 4.08 2.49 22.29
C HIS A 443 5.52 2.34 21.78
N ASP A 444 6.27 1.42 22.36
CA ASP A 444 7.65 1.14 21.97
C ASP A 444 7.75 0.65 20.53
N LEU A 445 6.87 -0.24 20.11
CA LEU A 445 6.82 -0.71 18.73
C LEU A 445 6.50 0.44 17.78
N TYR A 446 5.46 1.23 18.09
CA TYR A 446 5.06 2.35 17.24
C TYR A 446 6.19 3.40 17.14
N ALA A 447 6.82 3.74 18.24
CA ALA A 447 7.98 4.63 18.24
C ALA A 447 9.15 4.12 17.38
N SER A 448 9.31 2.78 17.25
CA SER A 448 10.36 2.18 16.42
C SER A 448 10.10 2.28 14.91
N THR A 449 8.92 2.74 14.49
CA THR A 449 8.62 3.01 13.07
C THR A 449 9.15 4.38 12.61
N PHE A 450 9.64 5.19 13.52
CA PHE A 450 10.18 6.54 13.23
C PHE A 450 11.70 6.60 13.36
N PRO A 451 12.38 7.32 12.46
CA PRO A 451 11.83 7.92 11.24
C PRO A 451 11.29 6.85 10.28
N LYS A 452 10.25 7.19 9.52
CA LYS A 452 9.68 6.25 8.55
C LYS A 452 10.76 5.75 7.59
N PRO A 453 10.88 4.41 7.36
CA PRO A 453 11.74 3.87 6.32
C PRO A 453 11.27 4.31 4.93
N GLU A 454 12.17 4.87 4.13
CA GLU A 454 11.92 5.15 2.72
C GLU A 454 12.38 3.96 1.90
N ALA A 455 11.57 2.91 1.93
CA ALA A 455 11.88 1.67 1.24
C ALA A 455 11.56 1.77 -0.26
N SER A 456 12.47 1.24 -1.08
CA SER A 456 12.28 1.07 -2.51
C SER A 456 12.40 -0.41 -2.86
N VAL A 457 11.29 -1.04 -3.20
CA VAL A 457 11.26 -2.45 -3.57
C VAL A 457 11.97 -2.65 -4.90
N ILE A 458 12.90 -3.60 -4.93
CA ILE A 458 13.71 -3.95 -6.10
C ILE A 458 13.10 -5.14 -6.83
N ASP A 459 12.76 -6.18 -6.08
CA ASP A 459 12.19 -7.41 -6.64
C ASP A 459 11.27 -8.12 -5.64
N LEU A 460 10.32 -8.90 -6.15
CA LEU A 460 9.44 -9.75 -5.38
C LEU A 460 9.31 -11.10 -6.08
N THR A 461 9.62 -12.20 -5.37
CA THR A 461 9.54 -13.56 -5.89
C THR A 461 8.75 -14.47 -4.96
N SER A 462 8.07 -15.44 -5.52
CA SER A 462 7.48 -16.54 -4.76
C SER A 462 8.54 -17.62 -4.52
N VAL A 463 8.80 -17.94 -3.26
CA VAL A 463 9.76 -18.99 -2.85
C VAL A 463 9.07 -20.22 -2.28
N GLY A 464 7.77 -20.17 -2.12
CA GLY A 464 6.92 -21.25 -1.63
C GLY A 464 5.45 -21.00 -1.97
N VAL A 465 4.56 -21.92 -1.60
CA VAL A 465 3.11 -21.68 -1.70
C VAL A 465 2.74 -20.62 -0.67
N ASP A 466 2.25 -19.46 -1.14
CA ASP A 466 1.95 -18.28 -0.34
C ASP A 466 3.15 -17.79 0.51
N VAL A 467 4.37 -18.05 0.05
CA VAL A 467 5.60 -17.56 0.67
C VAL A 467 6.37 -16.70 -0.33
N TYR A 468 6.66 -15.47 0.09
CA TYR A 468 7.28 -14.46 -0.78
C TYR A 468 8.60 -13.98 -0.21
N GLN A 469 9.52 -13.68 -1.11
CA GLN A 469 10.75 -12.98 -0.83
C GLN A 469 10.75 -11.65 -1.59
N ALA A 470 10.87 -10.56 -0.86
CA ALA A 470 11.12 -9.24 -1.45
C ALA A 470 12.56 -8.82 -1.17
N THR A 471 13.21 -8.21 -2.16
CA THR A 471 14.45 -7.46 -1.99
C THR A 471 14.13 -5.98 -2.12
N TYR A 472 14.62 -5.17 -1.19
CA TYR A 472 14.39 -3.73 -1.20
C TYR A 472 15.61 -2.96 -0.70
N ALA A 473 15.68 -1.69 -1.05
CA ALA A 473 16.69 -0.75 -0.56
C ALA A 473 16.06 0.27 0.39
N CYS A 474 16.78 0.65 1.42
CA CYS A 474 16.45 1.75 2.31
C CYS A 474 17.74 2.42 2.79
N ASN A 475 17.86 3.75 2.67
CA ASN A 475 19.04 4.50 3.08
C ASN A 475 20.36 3.90 2.57
N GLN A 476 20.40 3.54 1.27
CA GLN A 476 21.57 2.94 0.58
C GLN A 476 21.99 1.56 1.12
N ARG A 477 21.12 0.87 1.86
CA ARG A 477 21.31 -0.50 2.34
C ARG A 477 20.30 -1.44 1.67
N GLU A 478 20.70 -2.68 1.49
CA GLU A 478 19.85 -3.71 0.93
C GLU A 478 19.28 -4.60 2.03
N TYR A 479 18.05 -5.02 1.82
CA TYR A 479 17.31 -5.86 2.75
C TYR A 479 16.61 -6.99 2.01
N ILE A 480 16.39 -8.07 2.74
CA ILE A 480 15.52 -9.16 2.32
C ILE A 480 14.37 -9.26 3.32
N PHE A 481 13.21 -9.42 2.77
CA PHE A 481 11.97 -9.59 3.49
C PHE A 481 11.37 -10.94 3.08
N LEU A 482 11.24 -11.86 4.05
CA LEU A 482 10.62 -13.16 3.84
C LEU A 482 9.28 -13.19 4.57
N THR A 483 8.19 -13.43 3.84
CA THR A 483 6.84 -13.48 4.42
C THR A 483 6.15 -14.78 4.07
N ASN A 484 5.62 -15.45 5.08
CA ASN A 484 4.82 -16.65 4.94
C ASN A 484 3.34 -16.32 5.18
N LEU A 485 2.55 -16.22 4.11
CA LEU A 485 1.10 -15.97 4.22
C LEU A 485 0.30 -17.28 4.33
N SER A 486 0.97 -18.44 4.25
CA SER A 486 0.36 -19.76 4.35
C SER A 486 -0.01 -20.07 5.81
N PRO A 487 -1.07 -20.87 6.05
CA PRO A 487 -1.36 -21.43 7.37
C PRO A 487 -0.39 -22.56 7.79
N LEU A 488 0.58 -22.91 6.95
CA LEU A 488 1.59 -23.94 7.22
C LEU A 488 2.96 -23.29 7.43
N PRO A 489 3.82 -23.87 8.27
CA PRO A 489 5.19 -23.38 8.43
C PRO A 489 5.99 -23.56 7.14
N PHE A 490 7.03 -22.76 6.97
CA PHE A 490 7.94 -22.81 5.83
C PHE A 490 9.38 -22.89 6.30
N THR A 491 10.19 -23.70 5.60
CA THR A 491 11.64 -23.73 5.77
C THR A 491 12.31 -23.39 4.45
N GLY A 492 13.21 -22.41 4.47
CA GLY A 492 14.01 -21.98 3.34
C GLY A 492 15.44 -21.70 3.74
N GLN A 493 16.16 -20.98 2.92
CA GLN A 493 17.54 -20.56 3.16
C GLN A 493 17.74 -19.10 2.76
N LEU A 494 18.60 -18.37 3.47
CA LEU A 494 19.03 -17.04 3.06
C LEU A 494 19.84 -17.12 1.77
N PRO A 495 19.60 -16.23 0.80
CA PRO A 495 20.28 -16.28 -0.49
C PRO A 495 21.77 -15.95 -0.38
N LEU A 496 22.51 -16.35 -1.40
CA LEU A 496 23.86 -15.86 -1.69
C LEU A 496 23.78 -14.44 -2.27
N ASP A 497 24.92 -13.76 -2.41
CA ASP A 497 24.97 -12.52 -3.17
C ASP A 497 24.76 -12.79 -4.69
N HIS A 498 24.65 -11.72 -5.48
CA HIS A 498 24.48 -11.82 -6.93
C HIS A 498 25.65 -12.52 -7.65
N ASN A 499 26.82 -12.62 -7.01
CA ASN A 499 28.02 -13.28 -7.54
C ASN A 499 28.20 -14.70 -6.97
N GLY A 500 27.20 -15.22 -6.24
CA GLY A 500 27.24 -16.54 -5.60
C GLY A 500 28.13 -16.60 -4.36
N LYS A 501 28.56 -15.47 -3.80
CA LYS A 501 29.41 -15.40 -2.61
C LYS A 501 28.58 -15.43 -1.33
N HIS A 502 29.18 -15.94 -0.26
CA HIS A 502 28.60 -15.86 1.06
C HIS A 502 28.66 -14.44 1.61
N ILE A 503 27.54 -14.00 2.15
CA ILE A 503 27.35 -12.72 2.84
C ILE A 503 26.70 -12.93 4.19
N TYR A 504 26.68 -11.90 5.01
CA TYR A 504 26.01 -11.92 6.29
C TYR A 504 24.76 -11.06 6.26
N TYR A 505 23.80 -11.44 7.09
CA TYR A 505 22.55 -10.76 7.29
C TYR A 505 22.33 -10.45 8.76
N PHE A 506 22.01 -9.20 9.06
CA PHE A 506 21.59 -8.78 10.40
C PHE A 506 20.08 -8.90 10.52
N GLU A 507 19.63 -9.55 11.57
CA GLU A 507 18.23 -9.64 11.95
C GLU A 507 18.02 -9.03 13.34
N HIS A 508 17.00 -8.18 13.46
CA HIS A 508 16.47 -7.72 14.74
C HIS A 508 15.02 -8.19 14.84
N SER A 509 14.76 -9.12 15.74
CA SER A 509 13.40 -9.52 16.06
C SER A 509 12.74 -8.48 16.94
N ASN A 510 11.49 -8.20 16.64
CA ASN A 510 10.69 -7.20 17.32
C ASN A 510 10.54 -7.47 18.83
N VAL A 511 10.50 -6.40 19.60
CA VAL A 511 10.23 -6.37 21.05
C VAL A 511 8.93 -7.07 21.46
N LEU A 512 7.91 -7.09 20.59
CA LEU A 512 6.65 -7.82 20.85
C LEU A 512 6.82 -9.36 20.80
N VAL A 513 7.78 -9.84 20.01
CA VAL A 513 8.02 -11.27 19.81
C VAL A 513 9.20 -11.75 20.65
N GLN A 514 10.37 -11.17 20.43
CA GLN A 514 11.61 -11.45 21.15
C GLN A 514 12.60 -10.31 20.89
N ASP A 515 13.18 -9.68 21.91
CA ASP A 515 14.28 -8.71 21.73
C ASP A 515 15.59 -9.46 21.39
N ARG A 516 15.64 -10.01 20.18
CA ARG A 516 16.75 -10.84 19.70
C ARG A 516 17.48 -10.16 18.56
N VAL A 517 18.80 -10.19 18.62
CA VAL A 517 19.70 -9.71 17.57
C VAL A 517 20.56 -10.86 17.11
N ASP A 518 20.57 -11.11 15.80
CA ASP A 518 21.39 -12.15 15.17
C ASP A 518 22.09 -11.64 13.91
N TRP A 519 23.23 -12.26 13.59
CA TRP A 519 23.90 -12.18 12.30
C TRP A 519 23.96 -13.59 11.70
N LEU A 520 23.30 -13.78 10.59
CA LEU A 520 23.19 -15.05 9.90
C LEU A 520 24.03 -15.04 8.62
N LYS A 521 24.73 -16.12 8.35
CA LYS A 521 25.42 -16.31 7.08
C LYS A 521 24.41 -16.70 6.01
N SER A 522 24.62 -16.29 4.76
CA SER A 522 23.86 -16.79 3.62
C SER A 522 23.88 -18.33 3.58
N GLN A 523 22.83 -18.92 3.05
CA GLN A 523 22.51 -20.34 3.10
C GLN A 523 22.15 -20.88 4.51
N SER A 524 22.15 -20.02 5.54
CA SER A 524 21.58 -20.40 6.84
C SER A 524 20.12 -20.79 6.68
N PRO A 525 19.67 -21.91 7.31
CA PRO A 525 18.28 -22.30 7.26
C PRO A 525 17.41 -21.29 8.00
N ILE A 526 16.28 -20.92 7.38
CA ILE A 526 15.30 -20.01 7.96
C ILE A 526 13.98 -20.74 8.09
N PHE A 527 13.45 -20.70 9.31
CA PHE A 527 12.12 -21.22 9.62
C PHE A 527 11.16 -20.03 9.78
N LEU A 528 10.02 -20.08 9.10
CA LEU A 528 8.91 -19.15 9.26
C LEU A 528 7.69 -19.90 9.78
N LYS A 529 7.10 -19.42 10.86
CA LYS A 529 5.79 -19.85 11.33
C LYS A 529 4.70 -19.45 10.33
N PRO A 530 3.50 -20.00 10.46
CA PRO A 530 2.34 -19.48 9.75
C PRO A 530 2.19 -17.98 9.98
N HIS A 531 1.95 -17.23 8.90
CA HIS A 531 1.69 -15.79 8.86
C HIS A 531 2.85 -14.92 9.38
N GLU A 532 4.04 -15.48 9.57
CA GLU A 532 5.22 -14.76 10.04
C GLU A 532 5.98 -14.10 8.90
N THR A 533 6.48 -12.90 9.21
CA THR A 533 7.43 -12.17 8.38
C THR A 533 8.74 -11.96 9.12
N ARG A 534 9.85 -12.21 8.45
CA ARG A 534 11.20 -11.91 8.93
C ARG A 534 11.93 -11.01 7.95
N MET A 535 12.71 -10.08 8.48
CA MET A 535 13.45 -9.09 7.69
C MET A 535 14.92 -9.15 8.06
N PHE A 536 15.76 -9.08 7.04
CA PHE A 536 17.21 -9.22 7.14
C PHE A 536 17.90 -8.08 6.40
N MET A 537 18.76 -7.34 7.07
CA MET A 537 19.63 -6.35 6.44
C MET A 537 20.89 -7.03 5.93
N LYS A 538 21.24 -6.83 4.68
CA LYS A 538 22.51 -7.30 4.11
C LYS A 538 23.67 -6.54 4.73
N VAL A 539 24.67 -7.26 5.23
CA VAL A 539 25.86 -6.71 5.86
C VAL A 539 27.08 -6.98 4.99
N ASN A 540 27.78 -5.93 4.61
CA ASN A 540 29.02 -6.05 3.86
C ASN A 540 30.22 -6.10 4.84
N SER A 541 30.70 -7.32 5.15
CA SER A 541 31.75 -7.55 6.13
C SER A 541 33.17 -7.34 5.59
N SER A 542 33.35 -7.19 4.28
CA SER A 542 34.67 -7.15 3.63
C SER A 542 35.02 -5.81 2.98
N SER A 543 34.15 -4.82 3.08
CA SER A 543 34.39 -3.50 2.47
C SER A 543 35.18 -2.57 3.40
N SER A 544 36.10 -1.82 2.83
CA SER A 544 36.86 -0.75 3.52
C SER A 544 36.14 0.60 3.54
N ASN A 545 34.92 0.66 3.01
CA ASN A 545 34.14 1.89 2.97
C ASN A 545 33.53 2.20 4.34
N SER A 546 33.58 3.44 4.80
CA SER A 546 33.03 3.87 6.10
C SER A 546 31.54 3.57 6.27
N ARG A 547 30.78 3.53 5.18
CA ARG A 547 29.34 3.14 5.18
C ARG A 547 29.13 1.69 5.60
N ASP A 548 30.07 0.82 5.30
CA ASP A 548 30.03 -0.61 5.57
C ASP A 548 30.49 -0.97 6.99
N LEU A 549 30.86 0.04 7.80
CA LEU A 549 31.09 -0.14 9.24
C LEU A 549 29.81 -0.46 10.00
N PHE A 550 28.65 -0.09 9.48
CA PHE A 550 27.36 -0.35 10.12
C PHE A 550 26.96 -1.83 10.01
N MET A 551 26.84 -2.48 11.14
CA MET A 551 26.52 -3.91 11.25
C MET A 551 25.07 -4.17 11.66
N GLY A 552 24.34 -3.15 12.13
CA GLY A 552 22.93 -3.25 12.53
C GLY A 552 22.55 -2.30 13.65
N SER A 553 21.26 -2.21 13.90
CA SER A 553 20.70 -1.42 15.00
C SER A 553 19.37 -1.99 15.51
N THR A 554 18.98 -1.55 16.70
CA THR A 554 17.65 -1.84 17.27
C THR A 554 16.82 -0.57 17.45
N GLY A 555 17.22 0.53 16.81
CA GLY A 555 16.58 1.83 16.95
C GLY A 555 15.30 1.96 16.15
N ASN A 556 15.28 1.35 14.98
CA ASN A 556 14.13 1.34 14.07
C ASN A 556 13.72 -0.11 13.79
N ILE A 557 12.45 -0.30 13.44
CA ILE A 557 11.91 -1.61 13.04
C ILE A 557 12.59 -2.11 11.76
N VAL A 558 13.01 -1.20 10.87
CA VAL A 558 13.90 -1.45 9.73
C VAL A 558 15.31 -1.02 10.14
N PRO A 559 16.20 -1.95 10.55
CA PRO A 559 17.51 -1.60 11.12
C PRO A 559 18.31 -0.68 10.21
N GLY A 560 18.73 0.48 10.73
CA GLY A 560 19.48 1.49 9.97
C GLY A 560 18.65 2.51 9.21
N ALA A 561 17.32 2.44 9.23
CA ALA A 561 16.48 3.50 8.68
C ALA A 561 16.66 4.83 9.42
N GLU A 562 17.05 4.76 10.68
CA GLU A 562 17.36 5.91 11.53
C GLU A 562 18.78 6.51 11.31
N ILE A 563 19.61 5.90 10.47
CA ILE A 563 20.98 6.36 10.23
C ILE A 563 21.03 7.21 8.97
N ASP A 564 21.41 8.46 9.11
CA ASP A 564 21.69 9.35 7.98
C ASP A 564 23.10 9.08 7.41
N SER A 565 24.13 9.14 8.26
CA SER A 565 25.50 8.93 7.84
C SER A 565 26.37 8.29 8.93
N ILE A 566 27.42 7.59 8.50
CA ILE A 566 28.52 7.10 9.35
C ILE A 566 29.83 7.48 8.67
N VAL A 567 30.72 8.16 9.42
CA VAL A 567 32.03 8.59 8.95
C VAL A 567 33.10 8.14 9.94
N SER A 568 34.18 7.56 9.42
CA SER A 568 35.36 7.21 10.20
C SER A 568 36.47 8.25 9.94
N GLN A 569 36.53 9.27 10.78
CA GLN A 569 37.53 10.35 10.70
C GLN A 569 37.71 10.90 12.11
N ASP A 570 38.89 10.76 12.68
CA ASP A 570 39.20 11.10 14.09
C ASP A 570 38.21 10.46 15.10
N GLY A 571 37.90 9.19 14.88
CA GLY A 571 36.86 8.43 15.56
C GLY A 571 35.69 8.05 14.62
N ILE A 572 34.65 7.46 15.19
CA ILE A 572 33.43 7.11 14.45
C ILE A 572 32.33 8.13 14.74
N ARG A 573 31.85 8.81 13.71
CA ARG A 573 30.77 9.78 13.81
C ARG A 573 29.51 9.22 13.15
N VAL A 574 28.42 9.14 13.91
CA VAL A 574 27.11 8.67 13.44
C VAL A 574 26.15 9.85 13.51
N THR A 575 25.52 10.18 12.39
CA THR A 575 24.42 11.14 12.34
C THR A 575 23.10 10.38 12.24
N LEU A 576 22.16 10.73 13.10
CA LEU A 576 20.82 10.15 13.10
C LEU A 576 19.86 11.02 12.29
N ARG A 577 18.96 10.36 11.60
CA ARG A 577 17.92 10.98 10.80
C ARG A 577 16.75 11.43 11.68
N GLU A 578 16.28 12.64 11.47
CA GLU A 578 15.08 13.17 12.12
C GLU A 578 13.81 12.87 11.29
N PRO A 579 12.64 12.79 11.90
CA PRO A 579 12.34 12.93 13.32
C PRO A 579 12.66 11.66 14.11
N PHE A 580 13.35 11.82 15.21
CA PHE A 580 13.89 10.74 16.00
C PHE A 580 13.25 10.71 17.40
N MET A 581 12.68 9.57 17.79
CA MET A 581 12.03 9.40 19.09
C MET A 581 13.07 9.20 20.19
N LYS A 582 13.29 10.21 21.06
CA LYS A 582 14.40 10.29 22.01
C LYS A 582 14.37 9.29 23.18
N ASN A 583 13.24 8.71 23.53
CA ASN A 583 13.05 8.05 24.84
C ASN A 583 13.33 6.53 24.85
N LYS A 584 14.15 6.00 23.96
CA LYS A 584 14.38 4.55 23.86
C LYS A 584 15.86 4.18 23.95
N LYS A 585 16.18 3.17 24.79
CA LYS A 585 17.49 2.53 24.76
C LYS A 585 17.68 1.83 23.43
N ARG A 586 18.58 2.33 22.60
CA ARG A 586 18.88 1.82 21.26
C ARG A 586 20.29 1.29 21.24
N LYS A 587 20.50 0.26 20.43
CA LYS A 587 21.82 -0.34 20.25
C LYS A 587 22.23 -0.13 18.80
N LEU A 588 23.40 0.45 18.58
CA LEU A 588 24.08 0.46 17.29
C LEU A 588 25.22 -0.55 17.33
N TYR A 589 25.42 -1.25 16.27
CA TYR A 589 26.49 -2.21 16.07
C TYR A 589 27.39 -1.73 14.93
N ILE A 590 28.66 -1.48 15.24
CA ILE A 590 29.63 -0.88 14.30
C ILE A 590 30.84 -1.79 14.25
N ARG A 591 31.29 -2.16 13.06
CA ARG A 591 32.52 -2.92 12.84
C ARG A 591 33.73 -2.06 13.17
N LEU A 592 34.74 -2.67 13.76
CA LEU A 592 36.01 -2.04 14.01
C LEU A 592 37.09 -2.65 13.10
N ASP A 593 37.82 -1.79 12.41
CA ASP A 593 38.97 -2.18 11.61
C ASP A 593 40.28 -2.17 12.42
N SER A 594 40.23 -1.83 13.74
CA SER A 594 41.35 -1.79 14.66
C SER A 594 41.06 -2.59 15.92
N SER A 595 42.12 -2.96 16.65
CA SER A 595 42.01 -3.63 17.94
C SER A 595 41.51 -2.71 19.06
N GLU A 596 41.67 -1.41 18.90
CA GLU A 596 41.22 -0.39 19.87
C GLU A 596 39.84 0.14 19.53
N VAL A 597 39.03 0.42 20.53
CA VAL A 597 37.72 1.05 20.35
C VAL A 597 37.94 2.55 20.17
N PRO A 598 37.68 3.11 18.99
CA PRO A 598 37.80 4.54 18.76
C PRO A 598 36.74 5.32 19.53
N ASN A 599 36.91 6.62 19.69
CA ASN A 599 35.83 7.49 20.16
C ASN A 599 34.63 7.41 19.21
N VAL A 600 33.44 7.21 19.76
CA VAL A 600 32.21 7.18 19.01
C VAL A 600 31.35 8.39 19.36
N TYR A 601 31.02 9.17 18.35
CA TYR A 601 30.16 10.35 18.47
C TYR A 601 28.82 10.07 17.78
N VAL A 602 27.71 10.41 18.43
CA VAL A 602 26.37 10.34 17.83
C VAL A 602 25.76 11.74 17.90
N ASN A 603 25.38 12.29 16.74
CA ASN A 603 24.95 13.69 16.61
C ASN A 603 25.93 14.68 17.29
N ASN A 604 27.25 14.45 17.14
CA ASN A 604 28.36 15.17 17.73
C ASN A 604 28.54 15.02 19.27
N GLU A 605 27.75 14.18 19.92
CA GLU A 605 27.94 13.87 21.35
C GLU A 605 28.80 12.62 21.51
N LEU A 606 29.86 12.69 22.38
CA LEU A 606 30.71 11.55 22.69
C LEU A 606 29.95 10.52 23.52
N ILE A 607 29.90 9.29 23.02
CA ILE A 607 29.23 8.18 23.69
C ILE A 607 30.24 7.37 24.49
N THR A 608 30.10 7.37 25.82
CA THR A 608 30.96 6.63 26.74
C THR A 608 30.49 5.21 27.03
N LYS A 609 29.25 4.88 26.75
CA LYS A 609 28.66 3.54 26.97
C LYS A 609 28.84 2.66 25.75
N THR A 610 30.03 2.11 25.59
CA THR A 610 30.37 1.18 24.52
C THR A 610 30.73 -0.19 25.08
N LYS A 611 30.50 -1.24 24.32
CA LYS A 611 30.94 -2.61 24.63
C LYS A 611 31.47 -3.29 23.38
N LYS A 612 32.70 -3.80 23.47
CA LYS A 612 33.34 -4.56 22.40
C LYS A 612 32.87 -6.00 22.39
N TYR A 613 32.65 -6.57 21.22
CA TYR A 613 32.37 -7.98 20.97
C TYR A 613 33.24 -8.50 19.83
N ILE A 614 33.68 -9.74 19.95
CA ILE A 614 34.20 -10.49 18.82
C ILE A 614 33.01 -11.26 18.27
N TRP A 615 32.58 -10.88 17.08
CA TRP A 615 31.42 -11.53 16.45
C TRP A 615 31.82 -12.76 15.64
N ASN A 616 32.97 -12.71 14.96
CA ASN A 616 33.58 -13.79 14.20
C ASN A 616 35.10 -13.69 14.37
N GLU A 617 35.87 -14.77 14.09
CA GLU A 617 37.34 -14.79 14.29
C GLU A 617 38.03 -13.55 13.68
N ASP A 618 37.47 -12.96 12.61
CA ASP A 618 38.05 -11.82 11.90
C ASP A 618 37.29 -10.50 12.05
N ILE A 619 36.13 -10.48 12.75
CA ILE A 619 35.29 -9.27 12.81
C ILE A 619 35.03 -8.86 14.26
N THR A 620 35.55 -7.71 14.61
CA THR A 620 35.27 -7.05 15.88
C THR A 620 34.15 -6.03 15.71
N VAL A 621 33.15 -6.04 16.59
CA VAL A 621 32.03 -5.12 16.59
C VAL A 621 31.98 -4.38 17.93
N VAL A 622 31.78 -3.08 17.88
CA VAL A 622 31.42 -2.28 19.04
C VAL A 622 29.91 -2.06 19.09
N ARG A 623 29.33 -2.36 20.25
CA ARG A 623 27.96 -1.97 20.57
C ARG A 623 27.96 -0.62 21.27
N VAL A 624 27.21 0.31 20.73
CA VAL A 624 26.99 1.65 21.26
C VAL A 624 25.57 1.71 21.82
N LEU A 625 25.43 2.18 23.07
CA LEU A 625 24.11 2.38 23.68
C LEU A 625 23.73 3.85 23.54
N LEU A 626 22.61 4.12 22.87
CA LEU A 626 22.00 5.45 22.79
C LEU A 626 20.90 5.56 23.86
N HIS A 627 20.79 6.71 24.46
CA HIS A 627 19.78 7.03 25.48
C HIS A 627 18.81 8.08 24.99
#